data_fead6423ef87a699d95ea2c35cbbd4a4
#
_entry.id   fead6423ef87a699d95ea2c35cbbd4a4
#
_cell.length_a   1.000
_cell.length_b   1.000
_cell.length_c   1.000
_cell.angle_alpha   90.00
_cell.angle_beta   90.00
_cell.angle_gamma   90.00
#
_symmetry.space_group_name_H-M   'P 1'
#
loop_
_entity.id
_entity.type
_entity.pdbx_description
1 polymer ?
#
loop_
_entity_poly.entity_id
_entity_poly.type
_entity_poly.pdbx_seq_one_letter_code
_entity_poly.pdbx_strand_id
1 'polypeptide(L)'
;MEKDDKVVMVTCDVGFNYLNEVQEKFPDRYYNLGVTEQSTVMICVGMALSGLKPYFYSMVPFVLFRPYEMVRNGVVHHKANVKLMGVKGSTSYKFLGFSHNMTDEDEDLNAAKALGLRNFRCVSNDEVSQVMEATYDSKEAAYIRL
;
A
#
# COMPACT_ATOMS: atom_id res chain seq x y z
N MET A 1 -9.59 -11.33 2.10
CA MET A 1 -8.83 -12.57 1.94
C MET A 1 -9.68 -13.80 2.24
N GLU A 2 -10.51 -13.82 3.26
CA GLU A 2 -11.40 -14.97 3.55
C GLU A 2 -12.42 -15.26 2.42
N LYS A 3 -12.96 -14.21 1.82
CA LYS A 3 -13.99 -14.31 0.77
C LYS A 3 -13.43 -14.34 -0.66
N ASP A 4 -12.13 -14.09 -0.84
CA ASP A 4 -11.50 -13.99 -2.16
C ASP A 4 -10.05 -14.45 -2.08
N ASP A 5 -9.74 -15.52 -2.80
CA ASP A 5 -8.42 -16.14 -2.87
C ASP A 5 -7.42 -15.34 -3.72
N LYS A 6 -7.90 -14.38 -4.51
CA LYS A 6 -7.07 -13.48 -5.32
C LYS A 6 -6.45 -12.33 -4.53
N VAL A 7 -6.97 -12.03 -3.34
CA VAL A 7 -6.43 -10.96 -2.49
C VAL A 7 -5.14 -11.43 -1.83
N VAL A 8 -4.07 -10.68 -2.05
CA VAL A 8 -2.75 -10.91 -1.45
C VAL A 8 -2.27 -9.68 -0.69
N MET A 9 -1.63 -9.91 0.45
CA MET A 9 -1.01 -8.86 1.26
C MET A 9 0.51 -8.89 1.01
N VAL A 10 1.07 -7.73 0.72
CA VAL A 10 2.51 -7.56 0.48
C VAL A 10 3.05 -6.49 1.42
N THR A 11 4.20 -6.74 2.03
CA THR A 11 4.89 -5.79 2.94
C THR A 11 6.38 -5.73 2.63
N CYS A 12 7.03 -4.71 3.16
CA CYS A 12 8.48 -4.53 3.09
C CYS A 12 9.04 -4.26 4.49
N ASP A 13 9.27 -5.34 5.25
CA ASP A 13 9.84 -5.32 6.60
C ASP A 13 9.16 -4.34 7.56
N VAL A 14 7.82 -4.30 7.49
CA VAL A 14 6.96 -3.42 8.29
C VAL A 14 5.63 -4.11 8.59
N GLY A 15 4.90 -3.62 9.58
CA GLY A 15 3.58 -4.17 9.96
C GLY A 15 3.66 -5.22 11.08
N PHE A 16 4.81 -5.34 11.75
CA PHE A 16 4.97 -6.22 12.91
C PHE A 16 3.94 -5.87 14.00
N ASN A 17 3.33 -6.91 14.57
CA ASN A 17 2.22 -6.86 15.52
C ASN A 17 0.86 -6.37 14.97
N TYR A 18 0.82 -5.74 13.79
CA TYR A 18 -0.42 -5.29 13.15
C TYR A 18 -0.96 -6.28 12.13
N LEU A 19 -0.07 -6.98 11.42
CA LEU A 19 -0.43 -7.91 10.35
C LEU A 19 -0.19 -9.37 10.69
N ASN A 20 0.16 -9.70 11.94
CA ASN A 20 0.43 -11.06 12.38
C ASN A 20 -0.77 -11.99 12.15
N GLU A 21 -1.97 -11.55 12.46
CA GLU A 21 -3.19 -12.33 12.22
C GLU A 21 -3.41 -12.64 10.73
N VAL A 22 -3.09 -11.69 9.85
CA VAL A 22 -3.16 -11.90 8.40
C VAL A 22 -2.13 -12.92 7.96
N GLN A 23 -0.91 -12.82 8.46
CA GLN A 23 0.18 -13.76 8.16
C GLN A 23 -0.15 -15.17 8.65
N GLU A 24 -0.69 -15.32 9.86
CA GLU A 24 -1.06 -16.62 10.44
C GLU A 24 -2.22 -17.28 9.71
N LYS A 25 -3.26 -16.51 9.35
CA LYS A 25 -4.44 -17.04 8.66
C LYS A 25 -4.22 -17.30 7.16
N PHE A 26 -3.32 -16.56 6.52
CA PHE A 26 -3.12 -16.60 5.07
C PHE A 26 -1.62 -16.65 4.68
N PRO A 27 -0.85 -17.64 5.20
CA PRO A 27 0.61 -17.68 4.99
C PRO A 27 1.01 -17.73 3.52
N ASP A 28 0.22 -18.40 2.66
CA ASP A 28 0.48 -18.51 1.22
C ASP A 28 0.09 -17.27 0.40
N ARG A 29 -0.50 -16.27 1.06
CA ARG A 29 -0.96 -15.02 0.44
C ARG A 29 -0.49 -13.77 1.20
N TYR A 30 0.48 -13.95 2.08
CA TYR A 30 1.19 -12.89 2.78
C TYR A 30 2.66 -12.94 2.41
N TYR A 31 3.18 -11.84 1.86
CA TYR A 31 4.56 -11.77 1.38
C TYR A 31 5.28 -10.59 2.03
N ASN A 32 6.27 -10.86 2.86
CA ASN A 32 7.23 -9.85 3.30
C ASN A 32 8.48 -9.94 2.42
N LEU A 33 8.72 -8.95 1.58
CA LEU A 33 9.79 -8.95 0.60
C LEU A 33 11.05 -8.19 1.08
N GLY A 34 11.13 -7.89 2.38
CA GLY A 34 12.25 -7.13 2.94
C GLY A 34 12.24 -5.68 2.46
N VAL A 35 13.36 -4.98 2.62
CA VAL A 35 13.49 -3.55 2.28
C VAL A 35 13.76 -3.39 0.77
N THR A 36 12.76 -3.70 -0.06
CA THR A 36 12.88 -3.72 -1.54
C THR A 36 11.67 -3.07 -2.23
N GLU A 37 11.21 -1.93 -1.75
CA GLU A 37 9.91 -1.35 -2.12
C GLU A 37 9.78 -1.06 -3.63
N GLN A 38 10.87 -0.68 -4.30
CA GLN A 38 10.85 -0.46 -5.75
C GLN A 38 10.55 -1.77 -6.51
N SER A 39 11.26 -2.85 -6.17
CA SER A 39 11.02 -4.17 -6.76
C SER A 39 9.63 -4.70 -6.35
N THR A 40 9.23 -4.47 -5.10
CA THR A 40 7.93 -4.88 -4.55
C THR A 40 6.77 -4.27 -5.33
N VAL A 41 6.82 -2.99 -5.67
CA VAL A 41 5.78 -2.37 -6.50
C VAL A 41 5.68 -3.07 -7.86
N MET A 42 6.81 -3.38 -8.50
CA MET A 42 6.80 -4.08 -9.79
C MET A 42 6.31 -5.53 -9.68
N ILE A 43 6.60 -6.21 -8.58
CA ILE A 43 6.03 -7.53 -8.27
C ILE A 43 4.51 -7.42 -8.11
N CYS A 44 4.01 -6.43 -7.37
CA CYS A 44 2.57 -6.16 -7.24
C CYS A 44 1.91 -5.87 -8.61
N VAL A 45 2.60 -5.15 -9.49
CA VAL A 45 2.12 -4.92 -10.87
C VAL A 45 1.98 -6.26 -11.61
N GLY A 46 3.00 -7.12 -11.56
CA GLY A 46 2.94 -8.46 -12.16
C GLY A 46 1.80 -9.31 -11.59
N MET A 47 1.62 -9.31 -10.26
CA MET A 47 0.50 -9.97 -9.59
C MET A 47 -0.85 -9.45 -10.09
N ALA A 48 -1.03 -8.13 -10.18
CA ALA A 48 -2.27 -7.51 -10.64
C ALA A 48 -2.59 -7.85 -12.10
N LEU A 49 -1.58 -7.81 -12.98
CA LEU A 49 -1.73 -8.19 -14.38
C LEU A 49 -2.03 -9.68 -14.57
N SER A 50 -1.64 -10.52 -13.61
CA SER A 50 -1.97 -11.95 -13.56
C SER A 50 -3.33 -12.24 -12.91
N GLY A 51 -4.09 -11.20 -12.53
CA GLY A 51 -5.45 -11.32 -12.00
C GLY A 51 -5.56 -11.41 -10.49
N LEU A 52 -4.45 -11.25 -9.75
CA LEU A 52 -4.46 -11.10 -8.30
C LEU A 52 -4.84 -9.66 -7.90
N LYS A 53 -5.18 -9.47 -6.63
CA LYS A 53 -5.50 -8.18 -6.02
C LYS A 53 -4.49 -7.85 -4.93
N PRO A 54 -3.31 -7.33 -5.28
CA PRO A 54 -2.28 -7.02 -4.30
C PRO A 54 -2.61 -5.75 -3.51
N TYR A 55 -2.50 -5.86 -2.19
CA TYR A 55 -2.51 -4.78 -1.22
C TYR A 55 -1.09 -4.65 -0.67
N PHE A 56 -0.39 -3.60 -1.08
CA PHE A 56 0.98 -3.32 -0.63
C PHE A 56 0.95 -2.34 0.54
N TYR A 57 1.35 -2.82 1.71
CA TYR A 57 1.39 -2.06 2.95
C TYR A 57 2.83 -1.69 3.31
N SER A 58 3.08 -0.40 3.52
CA SER A 58 4.34 0.11 4.07
C SER A 58 4.13 1.49 4.68
N MET A 59 5.18 2.09 5.24
CA MET A 59 5.15 3.50 5.65
C MET A 59 5.02 4.41 4.41
N VAL A 60 4.38 5.57 4.59
CA VAL A 60 4.17 6.55 3.50
C VAL A 60 5.42 6.80 2.65
N PRO A 61 6.61 7.14 3.23
CA PRO A 61 7.80 7.37 2.41
C PRO A 61 8.21 6.17 1.56
N PHE A 62 7.91 4.97 2.00
CA PHE A 62 8.39 3.74 1.39
C PHE A 62 7.38 3.11 0.43
N VAL A 63 6.09 3.31 0.65
CA VAL A 63 5.07 2.81 -0.28
C VAL A 63 4.88 3.72 -1.49
N LEU A 64 5.21 5.02 -1.38
CA LEU A 64 4.95 6.00 -2.42
C LEU A 64 6.21 6.72 -2.92
N PHE A 65 6.99 7.37 -2.04
CA PHE A 65 8.10 8.21 -2.49
C PHE A 65 9.32 7.40 -2.96
N ARG A 66 9.72 6.37 -2.20
CA ARG A 66 10.85 5.52 -2.59
C ARG A 66 10.61 4.83 -3.95
N PRO A 67 9.43 4.22 -4.22
CA PRO A 67 9.14 3.61 -5.50
C PRO A 67 8.36 4.53 -6.47
N TYR A 68 8.47 5.84 -6.36
CA TYR A 68 7.62 6.79 -7.10
C TYR A 68 7.61 6.55 -8.62
N GLU A 69 8.79 6.30 -9.21
CA GLU A 69 8.92 5.98 -10.62
C GLU A 69 8.20 4.66 -10.96
N MET A 70 8.34 3.64 -10.12
CA MET A 70 7.71 2.33 -10.30
C MET A 70 6.18 2.43 -10.17
N VAL A 71 5.69 3.25 -9.26
CA VAL A 71 4.25 3.55 -9.16
C VAL A 71 3.77 4.25 -10.43
N ARG A 72 4.48 5.28 -10.90
CA ARG A 72 4.12 6.00 -12.12
C ARG A 72 4.11 5.10 -13.34
N ASN A 73 5.22 4.39 -13.60
CA ASN A 73 5.41 3.63 -14.82
C ASN A 73 4.75 2.24 -14.75
N GLY A 74 4.80 1.58 -13.60
CA GLY A 74 4.22 0.25 -13.40
C GLY A 74 2.72 0.31 -13.08
N VAL A 75 2.35 0.96 -11.99
CA VAL A 75 0.96 0.92 -11.52
C VAL A 75 0.06 1.78 -12.39
N VAL A 76 0.40 3.05 -12.56
CA VAL A 76 -0.49 4.03 -13.24
C VAL A 76 -0.52 3.78 -14.75
N HIS A 77 0.64 3.70 -15.40
CA HIS A 77 0.72 3.55 -16.84
C HIS A 77 0.08 2.23 -17.34
N HIS A 78 0.31 1.14 -16.62
CA HIS A 78 -0.30 -0.16 -16.95
C HIS A 78 -1.73 -0.34 -16.41
N LYS A 79 -2.26 0.65 -15.68
CA LYS A 79 -3.58 0.56 -15.01
C LYS A 79 -3.69 -0.69 -14.14
N ALA A 80 -2.59 -1.06 -13.48
CA ALA A 80 -2.50 -2.26 -12.67
C ALA A 80 -3.31 -2.07 -11.37
N ASN A 81 -4.21 -3.00 -11.06
CA ASN A 81 -5.08 -2.95 -9.88
C ASN A 81 -4.30 -3.22 -8.58
N VAL A 82 -3.42 -2.31 -8.20
CA VAL A 82 -2.64 -2.35 -6.97
C VAL A 82 -3.20 -1.37 -5.95
N LYS A 83 -3.40 -1.80 -4.71
CA LYS A 83 -3.77 -0.93 -3.59
C LYS A 83 -2.50 -0.62 -2.79
N LEU A 84 -2.06 0.63 -2.83
CA LEU A 84 -0.91 1.13 -2.09
C LEU A 84 -1.38 1.67 -0.74
N MET A 85 -1.01 1.02 0.36
CA MET A 85 -1.45 1.36 1.71
C MET A 85 -0.31 2.00 2.48
N GLY A 86 -0.40 3.31 2.72
CA GLY A 86 0.61 4.08 3.42
C GLY A 86 0.25 4.32 4.87
N VAL A 87 1.04 3.82 5.82
CA VAL A 87 0.89 4.18 7.23
C VAL A 87 1.74 5.40 7.55
N LYS A 88 1.12 6.34 8.24
CA LYS A 88 1.81 7.55 8.70
C LYS A 88 2.72 7.21 9.88
N GLY A 89 3.98 7.61 9.80
CA GLY A 89 4.98 7.33 10.83
C GLY A 89 4.75 8.00 12.19
N SER A 90 3.90 8.99 12.24
CA SER A 90 3.40 9.75 13.42
C SER A 90 4.28 9.69 14.69
N THR A 91 3.70 9.33 15.83
CA THR A 91 4.39 9.33 17.14
C THR A 91 5.35 8.16 17.30
N SER A 92 5.01 6.97 16.79
CA SER A 92 5.77 5.73 17.02
C SER A 92 7.13 5.70 16.31
N TYR A 93 7.24 6.40 15.18
CA TYR A 93 8.46 6.43 14.36
C TYR A 93 9.12 7.81 14.29
N LYS A 94 8.68 8.76 15.10
CA LYS A 94 9.23 10.13 15.11
C LYS A 94 10.74 10.15 15.38
N PHE A 95 11.24 9.20 16.18
CA PHE A 95 12.66 9.09 16.53
C PHE A 95 13.55 8.70 15.32
N LEU A 96 12.98 8.11 14.27
CA LEU A 96 13.69 7.78 13.04
C LEU A 96 13.88 8.99 12.10
N GLY A 97 13.35 10.15 12.50
CA GLY A 97 13.52 11.40 11.78
C GLY A 97 12.78 11.46 10.45
N PHE A 98 13.19 12.39 9.63
CA PHE A 98 12.58 12.78 8.37
C PHE A 98 12.43 11.63 7.36
N SER A 99 13.37 10.68 7.30
CA SER A 99 13.33 9.59 6.32
C SER A 99 12.14 8.63 6.49
N HIS A 100 11.55 8.57 7.69
CA HIS A 100 10.43 7.69 8.04
C HIS A 100 9.12 8.45 8.28
N ASN A 101 9.16 9.76 8.20
CA ASN A 101 8.03 10.62 8.49
C ASN A 101 7.74 11.54 7.29
N MET A 102 6.57 12.13 7.31
CA MET A 102 6.19 13.16 6.34
C MET A 102 6.71 14.52 6.79
N THR A 103 7.05 15.37 5.83
CA THR A 103 7.45 16.77 6.07
C THR A 103 6.28 17.72 6.06
N ASP A 104 5.24 17.38 5.31
CA ASP A 104 3.98 18.09 5.22
C ASP A 104 2.81 17.13 5.41
N GLU A 105 1.70 17.61 5.97
CA GLU A 105 0.53 16.77 6.30
C GLU A 105 -0.06 16.06 5.09
N ASP A 106 -0.03 16.67 3.91
CA ASP A 106 -0.67 16.17 2.71
C ASP A 106 0.30 15.90 1.54
N GLU A 107 1.61 15.84 1.79
CA GLU A 107 2.61 15.64 0.72
C GLU A 107 2.38 14.36 -0.07
N ASP A 108 1.99 13.28 0.59
CA ASP A 108 1.71 11.99 -0.03
C ASP A 108 0.41 12.01 -0.85
N LEU A 109 -0.65 12.61 -0.31
CA LEU A 109 -1.92 12.76 -1.03
C LEU A 109 -1.75 13.62 -2.27
N ASN A 110 -0.97 14.69 -2.18
CA ASN A 110 -0.63 15.55 -3.31
C ASN A 110 0.21 14.81 -4.35
N ALA A 111 1.18 14.01 -3.93
CA ALA A 111 1.99 13.19 -4.82
C ALA A 111 1.15 12.09 -5.51
N ALA A 112 0.28 11.39 -4.77
CA ALA A 112 -0.64 10.40 -5.33
C ALA A 112 -1.62 11.04 -6.34
N LYS A 113 -2.15 12.22 -6.03
CA LYS A 113 -3.00 12.99 -6.93
C LYS A 113 -2.27 13.42 -8.20
N ALA A 114 -1.02 13.87 -8.08
CA ALA A 114 -0.19 14.24 -9.24
C ALA A 114 0.07 13.04 -10.18
N LEU A 115 0.10 11.82 -9.65
CA LEU A 115 0.18 10.59 -10.43
C LEU A 115 -1.16 10.17 -11.06
N GLY A 116 -2.28 10.80 -10.70
CA GLY A 116 -3.61 10.42 -11.15
C GLY A 116 -4.21 9.23 -10.40
N LEU A 117 -3.65 8.84 -9.24
CA LEU A 117 -4.20 7.79 -8.40
C LEU A 117 -5.47 8.28 -7.68
N ARG A 118 -6.47 7.41 -7.58
CA ARG A 118 -7.51 7.58 -6.56
C ARG A 118 -6.83 7.53 -5.20
N ASN A 119 -7.10 8.51 -4.36
CA ASN A 119 -6.50 8.54 -3.04
C ASN A 119 -7.54 8.75 -1.94
N PHE A 120 -7.27 8.14 -0.80
CA PHE A 120 -8.13 8.14 0.37
C PHE A 120 -7.30 8.44 1.61
N ARG A 121 -7.85 9.23 2.52
CA ARG A 121 -7.31 9.47 3.85
C ARG A 121 -8.26 8.85 4.86
N CYS A 122 -7.77 7.90 5.63
CA CYS A 122 -8.53 7.28 6.71
C CYS A 122 -8.07 7.84 8.06
N VAL A 123 -9.01 8.29 8.87
CA VAL A 123 -8.75 8.83 10.21
C VAL A 123 -9.38 7.97 11.32
N SER A 124 -10.12 6.92 10.94
CA SER A 124 -10.73 5.97 11.85
C SER A 124 -10.77 4.56 11.26
N ASN A 125 -10.93 3.55 12.11
CA ASN A 125 -11.08 2.15 11.66
C ASN A 125 -12.34 1.94 10.80
N ASP A 126 -13.40 2.70 11.06
CA ASP A 126 -14.63 2.62 10.26
C ASP A 126 -14.38 3.14 8.84
N GLU A 127 -13.63 4.23 8.69
CA GLU A 127 -13.25 4.75 7.37
C GLU A 127 -12.32 3.78 6.64
N VAL A 128 -11.38 3.13 7.34
CA VAL A 128 -10.55 2.08 6.75
C VAL A 128 -11.45 0.97 6.18
N SER A 129 -12.42 0.50 6.94
CA SER A 129 -13.34 -0.56 6.49
C SER A 129 -14.13 -0.13 5.25
N GLN A 130 -14.69 1.07 5.24
CA GLN A 130 -15.45 1.62 4.11
C GLN A 130 -14.57 1.77 2.86
N VAL A 131 -13.34 2.28 3.01
CA VAL A 131 -12.41 2.46 1.90
C VAL A 131 -11.93 1.10 1.36
N MET A 132 -11.70 0.12 2.25
CA MET A 132 -11.36 -1.24 1.82
C MET A 132 -12.48 -1.88 1.01
N GLU A 133 -13.74 -1.74 1.40
CA GLU A 133 -14.89 -2.20 0.62
C GLU A 133 -15.00 -1.47 -0.73
N ALA A 134 -14.93 -0.14 -0.72
CA ALA A 134 -15.03 0.67 -1.94
C ALA A 134 -13.89 0.41 -2.94
N THR A 135 -12.70 0.05 -2.46
CA THR A 135 -11.56 -0.25 -3.32
C THR A 135 -11.47 -1.72 -3.73
N TYR A 136 -12.07 -2.63 -2.97
CA TYR A 136 -12.06 -4.07 -3.26
C TYR A 136 -12.74 -4.41 -4.60
N ASP A 137 -13.91 -3.85 -4.86
CA ASP A 137 -14.67 -4.07 -6.09
C ASP A 137 -14.12 -3.26 -7.28
N SER A 138 -13.30 -2.26 -7.00
CA SER A 138 -12.68 -1.42 -8.02
C SER A 138 -11.53 -2.15 -8.70
N LYS A 139 -11.48 -2.05 -10.02
CA LYS A 139 -10.34 -2.52 -10.85
C LYS A 139 -9.23 -1.46 -10.99
N GLU A 140 -9.39 -0.31 -10.36
CA GLU A 140 -8.44 0.79 -10.44
C GLU A 140 -7.43 0.73 -9.30
N ALA A 141 -6.22 1.22 -9.59
CA ALA A 141 -5.23 1.46 -8.55
C ALA A 141 -5.72 2.52 -7.55
N ALA A 142 -5.33 2.37 -6.31
CA ALA A 142 -5.64 3.35 -5.27
C ALA A 142 -4.46 3.53 -4.31
N TYR A 143 -4.32 4.76 -3.81
CA TYR A 143 -3.49 5.07 -2.66
C TYR A 143 -4.39 5.27 -1.43
N ILE A 144 -4.09 4.59 -0.35
CA ILE A 144 -4.87 4.61 0.90
C ILE A 144 -3.93 5.00 2.03
N ARG A 145 -4.10 6.18 2.58
CA ARG A 145 -3.38 6.62 3.77
C ARG A 145 -4.14 6.21 5.04
N LEU A 146 -3.45 5.43 5.90
CA LEU A 146 -3.91 4.92 7.18
C LEU A 146 -3.42 5.79 8.34
#